data_a3a07e918a176dd7280efe8b483e3240
#
_entry.id   a3a07e918a176dd7280efe8b483e3240
#
_cell.length_a   1.000
_cell.length_b   1.000
_cell.length_c   1.000
_cell.angle_alpha   90.00
_cell.angle_beta   90.00
_cell.angle_gamma   90.00
#
_symmetry.space_group_name_H-M   'P 1'
#
loop_
_entity.id
_entity.type
_entity.pdbx_description
1 polymer ?
#
loop_
_entity_poly.entity_id
_entity_poly.type
_entity_poly.pdbx_seq_one_letter_code
_entity_poly.pdbx_strand_id
1 'polypeptide(L)'
;MLTVRAPATSANLGSGFDVFGAALERPADVVRLERAERTTIRVTGAGSQYIPEDPEKNTVGAVAEALDAPARIEIDKGVRPASGLGSSAASAAAAAVGLNELYGRGRSREELVPIAAEGEAVVSGAAHADNVAPSIMGGFTIAREDGVTQVDASVPLVTCLPETVVSTRDAREVVPDGARMEQLVEVVGSAATLAVGMARNDPVLVGTGMEDGIVTPARAELTTGYDAVREAAFEAGATGVTISGAGPAVIAACRDRDRREIASAMIDAFEEADVDARAYQTRIGQGTTVH
;
A
#
# COMPACT_ATOMS: atom_id res chain seq x y z
N MET A 1 -0.90 -1.46 27.94
CA MET A 1 -0.19 -1.19 26.66
C MET A 1 -0.73 -2.18 25.64
N LEU A 2 -1.19 -1.70 24.51
CA LEU A 2 -1.76 -2.49 23.42
C LEU A 2 -0.75 -2.52 22.28
N THR A 3 -0.53 -3.66 21.65
CA THR A 3 0.35 -3.78 20.48
C THR A 3 -0.51 -4.06 19.25
N VAL A 4 -0.26 -3.31 18.18
CA VAL A 4 -1.02 -3.39 16.93
C VAL A 4 -0.05 -3.58 15.78
N ARG A 5 -0.33 -4.55 14.92
CA ARG A 5 0.42 -4.78 13.68
C ARG A 5 -0.45 -4.39 12.50
N ALA A 6 0.04 -3.48 11.67
CA ALA A 6 -0.64 -3.07 10.43
C ALA A 6 0.22 -3.38 9.21
N PRO A 7 -0.35 -4.04 8.19
CA PRO A 7 0.38 -4.42 6.99
C PRO A 7 0.68 -3.23 6.08
N ALA A 8 1.75 -3.35 5.29
CA ALA A 8 1.94 -2.58 4.07
C ALA A 8 0.79 -2.84 3.09
N THR A 9 0.64 -1.96 2.12
CA THR A 9 -0.38 -2.08 1.07
C THR A 9 0.21 -1.80 -0.29
N SER A 10 -0.43 -2.34 -1.33
CA SER A 10 -0.22 -1.92 -2.70
C SER A 10 -1.53 -1.35 -3.23
N ALA A 11 -1.54 -0.07 -3.53
CA ALA A 11 -2.66 0.61 -4.16
C ALA A 11 -2.56 0.57 -5.69
N ASN A 12 -3.65 0.85 -6.36
CA ASN A 12 -3.83 0.88 -7.81
C ASN A 12 -3.76 -0.50 -8.48
N LEU A 13 -2.72 -1.28 -8.23
CA LEU A 13 -2.49 -2.58 -8.88
C LEU A 13 -2.62 -2.51 -10.42
N GLY A 14 -2.12 -1.42 -11.03
CA GLY A 14 -2.28 -1.10 -12.44
C GLY A 14 -3.65 -0.51 -12.74
N SER A 15 -4.55 -1.31 -13.27
CA SER A 15 -5.86 -0.88 -13.79
C SER A 15 -6.85 -0.32 -12.75
N GLY A 16 -6.57 -0.44 -11.47
CA GLY A 16 -7.45 0.02 -10.39
C GLY A 16 -7.07 1.37 -9.80
N PHE A 17 -6.57 2.29 -10.60
CA PHE A 17 -6.11 3.61 -10.16
C PHE A 17 -7.12 4.31 -9.24
N ASP A 18 -6.63 4.76 -8.05
CA ASP A 18 -7.38 5.43 -6.98
C ASP A 18 -8.60 4.64 -6.42
N VAL A 19 -8.73 3.35 -6.78
CA VAL A 19 -9.87 2.51 -6.39
C VAL A 19 -9.43 1.21 -5.72
N PHE A 20 -8.40 0.54 -6.27
CA PHE A 20 -8.00 -0.78 -5.79
C PHE A 20 -6.85 -0.71 -4.80
N GLY A 21 -6.94 -1.56 -3.76
CA GLY A 21 -5.88 -1.75 -2.81
C GLY A 21 -5.79 -3.19 -2.31
N ALA A 22 -4.59 -3.61 -1.95
CA ALA A 22 -4.34 -4.93 -1.41
C ALA A 22 -3.45 -4.85 -0.17
N ALA A 23 -3.83 -5.56 0.90
CA ALA A 23 -2.98 -5.74 2.07
C ALA A 23 -1.87 -6.74 1.77
N LEU A 24 -0.64 -6.42 2.16
CA LEU A 24 0.52 -7.30 1.97
C LEU A 24 0.87 -7.98 3.29
N GLU A 25 1.09 -9.31 3.27
CA GLU A 25 1.49 -10.04 4.48
C GLU A 25 2.75 -9.44 5.13
N ARG A 26 3.65 -8.91 4.32
CA ARG A 26 4.87 -8.17 4.71
C ARG A 26 5.31 -7.18 3.64
N PRO A 27 6.01 -6.08 4.04
CA PRO A 27 6.36 -5.69 5.40
C PRO A 27 5.15 -5.19 6.21
N ALA A 28 5.35 -4.79 7.48
CA ALA A 28 4.31 -4.26 8.33
C ALA A 28 4.89 -3.33 9.40
N ASP A 29 4.11 -2.36 9.86
CA ASP A 29 4.41 -1.55 11.04
C ASP A 29 3.91 -2.22 12.32
N VAL A 30 4.59 -1.94 13.43
CA VAL A 30 4.14 -2.30 14.77
C VAL A 30 3.97 -1.03 15.59
N VAL A 31 2.77 -0.83 16.12
CA VAL A 31 2.44 0.36 16.93
C VAL A 31 2.04 -0.08 18.33
N ARG A 32 2.65 0.55 19.35
CA ARG A 32 2.33 0.35 20.75
C ARG A 32 1.59 1.55 21.29
N LEU A 33 0.48 1.31 21.98
CA LEU A 33 -0.45 2.34 22.43
C LEU A 33 -0.69 2.22 23.92
N GLU A 34 -0.69 3.36 24.60
CA GLU A 34 -1.05 3.47 26.02
C GLU A 34 -1.86 4.75 26.22
N ARG A 35 -2.96 4.67 27.02
CA ARG A 35 -3.75 5.86 27.33
C ARG A 35 -2.91 6.93 28.00
N ALA A 36 -3.09 8.18 27.64
CA ALA A 36 -2.37 9.33 28.20
C ALA A 36 -3.29 10.55 28.29
N GLU A 37 -2.88 11.58 29.02
CA GLU A 37 -3.63 12.85 29.08
C GLU A 37 -3.48 13.68 27.80
N ARG A 38 -2.40 13.46 27.06
CA ARG A 38 -2.11 14.11 25.78
C ARG A 38 -1.41 13.15 24.84
N THR A 39 -1.60 13.34 23.55
CA THR A 39 -0.92 12.52 22.53
C THR A 39 0.56 12.88 22.47
N THR A 40 1.38 11.84 22.49
CA THR A 40 2.82 11.91 22.25
C THR A 40 3.22 10.79 21.30
N ILE A 41 4.14 11.06 20.41
CA ILE A 41 4.57 10.11 19.37
C ILE A 41 6.06 9.90 19.46
N ARG A 42 6.50 8.66 19.29
CA ARG A 42 7.87 8.27 19.07
C ARG A 42 7.96 7.34 17.89
N VAL A 43 8.92 7.57 17.01
CA VAL A 43 9.11 6.78 15.79
C VAL A 43 10.49 6.14 15.75
N THR A 44 10.53 4.86 15.43
CA THR A 44 11.75 4.06 15.23
C THR A 44 11.64 3.23 13.96
N GLY A 45 12.69 2.53 13.55
CA GLY A 45 12.67 1.63 12.39
C GLY A 45 12.95 2.31 11.06
N ALA A 46 12.45 1.73 9.98
CA ALA A 46 12.78 2.10 8.60
C ALA A 46 12.36 3.54 8.26
N GLY A 47 13.35 4.42 8.00
CA GLY A 47 13.10 5.80 7.59
C GLY A 47 12.51 6.71 8.67
N SER A 48 12.60 6.31 9.95
CA SER A 48 12.05 7.07 11.09
C SER A 48 12.55 8.51 11.17
N GLN A 49 13.77 8.77 10.73
CA GLN A 49 14.37 10.11 10.71
C GLN A 49 13.65 11.13 9.81
N TYR A 50 12.79 10.65 8.91
CA TYR A 50 11.98 11.50 8.01
C TYR A 50 10.53 11.68 8.47
N ILE A 51 10.14 11.06 9.59
CA ILE A 51 8.76 11.08 10.10
C ILE A 51 8.71 12.00 11.33
N PRO A 52 7.89 13.07 11.31
CA PRO A 52 7.78 13.97 12.45
C PRO A 52 7.14 13.26 13.66
N GLU A 53 7.65 13.55 14.87
CA GLU A 53 7.07 13.09 16.13
C GLU A 53 6.05 14.10 16.73
N ASP A 54 5.87 15.25 16.06
CA ASP A 54 4.86 16.25 16.39
C ASP A 54 3.47 15.71 16.01
N PRO A 55 2.52 15.55 16.98
CA PRO A 55 1.20 15.00 16.69
C PRO A 55 0.40 15.77 15.63
N GLU A 56 0.58 17.08 15.53
CA GLU A 56 -0.11 17.92 14.54
C GLU A 56 0.39 17.69 13.10
N LYS A 57 1.57 17.08 12.96
CA LYS A 57 2.24 16.82 11.67
C LYS A 57 2.38 15.33 11.35
N ASN A 58 1.74 14.48 12.14
CA ASN A 58 1.84 13.04 12.01
C ASN A 58 0.46 12.42 11.87
N THR A 59 0.31 11.53 10.91
CA THR A 59 -0.92 10.82 10.60
C THR A 59 -1.59 10.19 11.83
N VAL A 60 -0.79 9.56 12.72
CA VAL A 60 -1.36 8.90 13.92
C VAL A 60 -1.86 9.91 14.96
N GLY A 61 -1.30 11.10 14.99
CA GLY A 61 -1.76 12.18 15.84
C GLY A 61 -3.13 12.70 15.41
N ALA A 62 -3.33 12.92 14.12
CA ALA A 62 -4.62 13.29 13.55
C ALA A 62 -5.70 12.22 13.79
N VAL A 63 -5.34 10.94 13.66
CA VAL A 63 -6.24 9.82 13.99
C VAL A 63 -6.62 9.81 15.49
N ALA A 64 -5.65 10.08 16.37
CA ALA A 64 -5.91 10.15 17.81
C ALA A 64 -6.84 11.31 18.16
N GLU A 65 -6.70 12.45 17.49
CA GLU A 65 -7.60 13.61 17.64
C GLU A 65 -9.00 13.28 17.13
N ALA A 66 -9.14 12.73 15.92
CA ALA A 66 -10.42 12.37 15.33
C ALA A 66 -11.22 11.34 16.15
N LEU A 67 -10.52 10.46 16.87
CA LEU A 67 -11.12 9.49 17.77
C LEU A 67 -11.33 10.01 19.20
N ASP A 68 -10.90 11.24 19.53
CA ASP A 68 -10.84 11.75 20.91
C ASP A 68 -10.17 10.71 21.84
N ALA A 69 -8.98 10.25 21.47
CA ALA A 69 -8.28 9.14 22.08
C ALA A 69 -6.79 9.48 22.34
N PRO A 70 -6.49 10.43 23.24
CA PRO A 70 -5.11 10.86 23.50
C PRO A 70 -4.26 9.70 24.05
N ALA A 71 -3.10 9.45 23.44
CA ALA A 71 -2.28 8.30 23.77
C ALA A 71 -0.78 8.57 23.66
N ARG A 72 0.01 7.78 24.39
CA ARG A 72 1.41 7.58 24.07
C ARG A 72 1.49 6.54 22.97
N ILE A 73 2.05 6.94 21.84
CA ILE A 73 2.12 6.15 20.59
C ILE A 73 3.58 5.91 20.26
N GLU A 74 4.00 4.65 20.22
CA GLU A 74 5.33 4.24 19.77
C GLU A 74 5.19 3.47 18.47
N ILE A 75 5.79 3.98 17.38
CA ILE A 75 5.72 3.39 16.04
C ILE A 75 7.07 2.76 15.71
N ASP A 76 7.09 1.46 15.45
CA ASP A 76 8.22 0.74 14.88
C ASP A 76 7.94 0.49 13.39
N LYS A 77 8.60 1.28 12.54
CA LYS A 77 8.39 1.27 11.09
C LYS A 77 9.04 0.07 10.44
N GLY A 78 8.24 -0.86 9.96
CA GLY A 78 8.67 -1.89 9.01
C GLY A 78 8.45 -1.49 7.55
N VAL A 79 7.55 -0.54 7.30
CA VAL A 79 7.23 -0.01 5.97
C VAL A 79 7.94 1.31 5.75
N ARG A 80 8.90 1.35 4.82
CA ARG A 80 9.69 2.55 4.52
C ARG A 80 8.79 3.68 3.97
N PRO A 81 8.92 4.93 4.43
CA PRO A 81 8.23 6.07 3.82
C PRO A 81 8.61 6.27 2.36
N ALA A 82 7.70 6.83 1.57
CA ALA A 82 7.87 7.11 0.15
C ALA A 82 8.33 5.89 -0.67
N SER A 83 7.88 4.70 -0.29
CA SER A 83 8.20 3.43 -0.94
C SER A 83 7.17 2.95 -1.97
N GLY A 84 5.98 3.56 -2.01
CA GLY A 84 4.83 3.04 -2.77
C GLY A 84 4.11 1.86 -2.08
N LEU A 85 4.45 1.57 -0.80
CA LEU A 85 3.89 0.44 -0.04
C LEU A 85 2.95 0.90 1.10
N GLY A 86 2.33 2.06 0.99
CA GLY A 86 1.33 2.54 1.95
C GLY A 86 1.87 2.76 3.37
N SER A 87 3.08 3.35 3.51
CA SER A 87 3.74 3.50 4.82
C SER A 87 2.95 4.36 5.81
N SER A 88 2.38 5.48 5.40
CA SER A 88 1.53 6.34 6.23
C SER A 88 0.21 5.65 6.56
N ALA A 89 -0.40 4.99 5.56
CA ALA A 89 -1.64 4.24 5.72
C ALA A 89 -1.50 3.09 6.74
N ALA A 90 -0.36 2.38 6.77
CA ALA A 90 -0.11 1.35 7.77
C ALA A 90 -0.09 1.93 9.19
N SER A 91 0.60 3.06 9.41
CA SER A 91 0.61 3.72 10.72
C SER A 91 -0.78 4.27 11.10
N ALA A 92 -1.51 4.89 10.13
CA ALA A 92 -2.87 5.38 10.34
C ALA A 92 -3.84 4.24 10.71
N ALA A 93 -3.78 3.13 9.99
CA ALA A 93 -4.59 1.93 10.24
C ALA A 93 -4.32 1.34 11.63
N ALA A 94 -3.04 1.22 12.01
CA ALA A 94 -2.67 0.75 13.34
C ALA A 94 -3.22 1.66 14.44
N ALA A 95 -3.08 2.97 14.28
CA ALA A 95 -3.62 3.94 15.24
C ALA A 95 -5.15 3.88 15.30
N ALA A 96 -5.84 3.87 14.16
CA ALA A 96 -7.30 3.85 14.12
C ALA A 96 -7.87 2.60 14.82
N VAL A 97 -7.38 1.42 14.44
CA VAL A 97 -7.83 0.16 15.03
C VAL A 97 -7.45 0.05 16.50
N GLY A 98 -6.19 0.38 16.83
CA GLY A 98 -5.70 0.24 18.19
C GLY A 98 -6.33 1.23 19.17
N LEU A 99 -6.51 2.49 18.78
CA LEU A 99 -7.16 3.50 19.64
C LEU A 99 -8.65 3.24 19.79
N ASN A 100 -9.33 2.77 18.73
CA ASN A 100 -10.72 2.30 18.80
C ASN A 100 -10.88 1.20 19.87
N GLU A 101 -9.98 0.20 19.87
CA GLU A 101 -9.96 -0.88 20.85
C GLU A 101 -9.59 -0.35 22.26
N LEU A 102 -8.48 0.38 22.36
CA LEU A 102 -7.96 0.90 23.63
C LEU A 102 -8.97 1.76 24.38
N TYR A 103 -9.77 2.53 23.66
CA TYR A 103 -10.78 3.42 24.25
C TYR A 103 -12.21 2.85 24.21
N GLY A 104 -12.40 1.65 23.63
CA GLY A 104 -13.70 1.00 23.54
C GLY A 104 -14.72 1.81 22.73
N ARG A 105 -14.29 2.44 21.62
CA ARG A 105 -15.17 3.29 20.80
C ARG A 105 -16.22 2.49 20.02
N GLY A 106 -16.00 1.18 19.82
CA GLY A 106 -16.96 0.25 19.20
C GLY A 106 -17.22 0.49 17.71
N ARG A 107 -16.36 1.23 17.02
CA ARG A 107 -16.50 1.46 15.58
C ARG A 107 -16.11 0.20 14.80
N SER A 108 -16.84 -0.07 13.73
CA SER A 108 -16.50 -1.14 12.77
C SER A 108 -15.23 -0.79 11.98
N ARG A 109 -14.64 -1.80 11.34
CA ARG A 109 -13.49 -1.61 10.45
C ARG A 109 -13.79 -0.63 9.32
N GLU A 110 -14.97 -0.68 8.74
CA GLU A 110 -15.42 0.21 7.68
C GLU A 110 -15.54 1.66 8.16
N GLU A 111 -16.06 1.88 9.37
CA GLU A 111 -16.17 3.23 9.96
C GLU A 111 -14.81 3.83 10.32
N LEU A 112 -13.77 3.02 10.48
CA LEU A 112 -12.41 3.48 10.75
C LEU A 112 -11.66 3.91 9.47
N VAL A 113 -12.07 3.44 8.29
CA VAL A 113 -11.41 3.78 7.01
C VAL A 113 -11.41 5.30 6.76
N PRO A 114 -12.55 6.02 6.78
CA PRO A 114 -12.53 7.47 6.55
C PRO A 114 -11.71 8.23 7.60
N ILE A 115 -11.76 7.81 8.87
CA ILE A 115 -10.99 8.45 9.95
C ILE A 115 -9.48 8.34 9.70
N ALA A 116 -9.02 7.16 9.30
CA ALA A 116 -7.61 6.95 9.03
C ALA A 116 -7.17 7.62 7.71
N ALA A 117 -8.06 7.70 6.71
CA ALA A 117 -7.79 8.38 5.45
C ALA A 117 -7.71 9.91 5.63
N GLU A 118 -8.57 10.51 6.45
CA GLU A 118 -8.47 11.92 6.84
C GLU A 118 -7.16 12.21 7.58
N GLY A 119 -6.74 11.29 8.47
CA GLY A 119 -5.44 11.37 9.12
C GLY A 119 -4.27 11.36 8.11
N GLU A 120 -4.37 10.58 7.05
CA GLU A 120 -3.37 10.53 5.99
C GLU A 120 -3.28 11.85 5.21
N ALA A 121 -4.41 12.52 5.01
CA ALA A 121 -4.47 13.80 4.31
C ALA A 121 -3.63 14.90 4.98
N VAL A 122 -3.40 14.85 6.29
CA VAL A 122 -2.53 15.78 7.03
C VAL A 122 -1.08 15.74 6.51
N VAL A 123 -0.61 14.59 6.07
CA VAL A 123 0.78 14.40 5.60
C VAL A 123 0.88 14.45 4.07
N SER A 124 -0.06 13.79 3.39
CA SER A 124 -0.03 13.63 1.91
C SER A 124 -0.80 14.71 1.15
N GLY A 125 -1.65 15.47 1.84
CA GLY A 125 -2.55 16.47 1.23
C GLY A 125 -3.80 15.88 0.59
N ALA A 126 -3.98 14.56 0.60
CA ALA A 126 -5.16 13.87 0.08
C ALA A 126 -5.47 12.60 0.90
N ALA A 127 -6.74 12.28 1.03
CA ALA A 127 -7.20 11.05 1.67
C ALA A 127 -7.11 9.87 0.68
N HIS A 128 -6.29 8.88 1.00
CA HIS A 128 -6.06 7.71 0.14
C HIS A 128 -6.71 6.45 0.72
N ALA A 129 -8.02 6.30 0.51
CA ALA A 129 -8.77 5.16 0.99
C ALA A 129 -8.30 3.82 0.38
N ASP A 130 -7.77 3.83 -0.83
CA ASP A 130 -7.20 2.67 -1.53
C ASP A 130 -5.96 2.06 -0.84
N ASN A 131 -5.26 2.82 0.00
CA ASN A 131 -4.20 2.33 0.87
C ASN A 131 -4.70 1.98 2.28
N VAL A 132 -5.51 2.84 2.86
CA VAL A 132 -5.98 2.70 4.24
C VAL A 132 -6.95 1.53 4.40
N ALA A 133 -7.89 1.37 3.47
CA ALA A 133 -8.89 0.32 3.52
C ALA A 133 -8.28 -1.09 3.59
N PRO A 134 -7.36 -1.49 2.68
CA PRO A 134 -6.75 -2.81 2.79
C PRO A 134 -5.87 -2.95 4.03
N SER A 135 -5.20 -1.89 4.49
CA SER A 135 -4.42 -1.97 5.73
C SER A 135 -5.28 -2.24 6.95
N ILE A 136 -6.49 -1.65 7.04
CA ILE A 136 -7.44 -1.89 8.13
C ILE A 136 -8.14 -3.24 7.98
N MET A 137 -8.70 -3.52 6.79
CA MET A 137 -9.64 -4.62 6.56
C MET A 137 -8.95 -5.92 6.17
N GLY A 138 -7.82 -5.83 5.45
CA GLY A 138 -7.14 -6.96 4.83
C GLY A 138 -7.71 -7.34 3.46
N GLY A 139 -7.10 -8.31 2.83
CA GLY A 139 -7.54 -8.81 1.55
C GLY A 139 -7.28 -7.82 0.41
N PHE A 140 -8.10 -7.92 -0.62
CA PHE A 140 -8.22 -6.95 -1.70
C PHE A 140 -9.43 -6.06 -1.46
N THR A 141 -9.28 -4.75 -1.66
CA THR A 141 -10.36 -3.78 -1.43
C THR A 141 -10.63 -2.93 -2.67
N ILE A 142 -11.89 -2.60 -2.86
CA ILE A 142 -12.39 -1.65 -3.85
C ILE A 142 -12.94 -0.47 -3.05
N ALA A 143 -12.19 0.63 -2.99
CA ALA A 143 -12.54 1.82 -2.25
C ALA A 143 -13.25 2.82 -3.18
N ARG A 144 -14.43 3.28 -2.76
CA ARG A 144 -15.25 4.27 -3.47
C ARG A 144 -15.73 5.31 -2.47
N GLU A 145 -16.26 6.43 -2.96
CA GLU A 145 -16.82 7.49 -2.10
C GLU A 145 -17.96 6.98 -1.21
N ASP A 146 -18.75 6.02 -1.68
CA ASP A 146 -19.91 5.48 -0.97
C ASP A 146 -19.59 4.26 -0.09
N GLY A 147 -18.33 3.83 -0.01
CA GLY A 147 -17.90 2.72 0.85
C GLY A 147 -16.80 1.84 0.27
N VAL A 148 -16.49 0.79 1.00
CA VAL A 148 -15.43 -0.16 0.64
C VAL A 148 -16.02 -1.56 0.46
N THR A 149 -15.72 -2.17 -0.68
CA THR A 149 -15.96 -3.61 -0.88
C THR A 149 -14.67 -4.37 -0.62
N GLN A 150 -14.71 -5.33 0.31
CA GLN A 150 -13.59 -6.23 0.61
C GLN A 150 -13.79 -7.58 -0.06
N VAL A 151 -12.71 -8.13 -0.58
CA VAL A 151 -12.65 -9.49 -1.13
C VAL A 151 -11.53 -10.24 -0.41
N ASP A 152 -11.86 -11.39 0.18
CA ASP A 152 -10.85 -12.28 0.74
C ASP A 152 -9.99 -12.86 -0.39
N ALA A 153 -8.75 -12.44 -0.43
CA ALA A 153 -7.78 -12.87 -1.42
C ALA A 153 -6.47 -13.30 -0.78
N SER A 154 -5.80 -14.26 -1.39
CA SER A 154 -4.49 -14.77 -0.94
C SER A 154 -3.57 -15.03 -2.13
N VAL A 155 -3.49 -14.08 -3.06
CA VAL A 155 -2.66 -14.18 -4.26
C VAL A 155 -1.19 -13.98 -3.89
N PRO A 156 -0.27 -14.85 -4.34
CA PRO A 156 1.16 -14.67 -4.15
C PRO A 156 1.68 -13.49 -4.97
N LEU A 157 2.52 -12.68 -4.33
CA LEU A 157 3.08 -11.45 -4.88
C LEU A 157 4.58 -11.35 -4.56
N VAL A 158 5.29 -10.61 -5.37
CA VAL A 158 6.63 -10.10 -5.07
C VAL A 158 6.60 -8.59 -5.18
N THR A 159 7.13 -7.88 -4.18
CA THR A 159 7.38 -6.43 -4.29
C THR A 159 8.88 -6.19 -4.27
N CYS A 160 9.39 -5.42 -5.22
CA CYS A 160 10.77 -4.98 -5.25
C CYS A 160 10.83 -3.46 -5.04
N LEU A 161 11.59 -3.04 -4.04
CA LEU A 161 11.70 -1.68 -3.61
C LEU A 161 13.12 -1.16 -3.89
N PRO A 162 13.30 -0.29 -4.88
CA PRO A 162 14.58 0.38 -5.13
C PRO A 162 14.88 1.42 -4.03
N GLU A 163 16.16 1.72 -3.83
CA GLU A 163 16.60 2.77 -2.87
C GLU A 163 16.46 4.20 -3.43
N THR A 164 15.46 4.40 -4.27
CA THR A 164 15.04 5.71 -4.76
C THR A 164 13.79 6.19 -4.03
N VAL A 165 13.41 7.44 -4.24
CA VAL A 165 12.22 8.04 -3.62
C VAL A 165 11.40 8.71 -4.71
N VAL A 166 10.11 8.39 -4.76
CA VAL A 166 9.13 9.10 -5.58
C VAL A 166 8.09 9.70 -4.64
N SER A 167 7.86 11.01 -4.73
CA SER A 167 6.82 11.63 -3.94
C SER A 167 5.44 11.34 -4.52
N THR A 168 4.43 11.20 -3.65
CA THR A 168 3.04 11.02 -4.10
C THR A 168 2.57 12.20 -4.96
N ARG A 169 3.08 13.40 -4.68
CA ARG A 169 2.79 14.60 -5.47
C ARG A 169 3.33 14.47 -6.90
N ASP A 170 4.61 14.15 -7.06
CA ASP A 170 5.23 14.01 -8.39
C ASP A 170 4.55 12.90 -9.19
N ALA A 171 4.24 11.76 -8.52
CA ALA A 171 3.50 10.66 -9.13
C ALA A 171 2.05 11.03 -9.51
N ARG A 172 1.46 12.06 -8.90
CA ARG A 172 0.14 12.58 -9.28
C ARG A 172 0.25 13.57 -10.45
N GLU A 173 1.28 14.38 -10.49
CA GLU A 173 1.49 15.40 -11.52
C GLU A 173 1.74 14.83 -12.92
N VAL A 174 2.29 13.60 -13.01
CA VAL A 174 2.51 12.92 -14.31
C VAL A 174 1.28 12.20 -14.85
N VAL A 175 0.23 12.03 -14.04
CA VAL A 175 -1.00 11.37 -14.49
C VAL A 175 -1.73 12.25 -15.51
N PRO A 176 -2.12 11.72 -16.68
CA PRO A 176 -2.85 12.49 -17.69
C PRO A 176 -4.21 12.98 -17.16
N ASP A 177 -4.60 14.20 -17.52
CA ASP A 177 -5.92 14.78 -17.18
C ASP A 177 -7.10 14.09 -17.88
N GLY A 178 -6.85 13.21 -18.84
CA GLY A 178 -7.88 12.50 -19.59
C GLY A 178 -7.36 11.30 -20.35
N ALA A 179 -8.28 10.45 -20.77
CA ALA A 179 -7.98 9.25 -21.52
C ALA A 179 -8.87 9.13 -22.77
N ARG A 180 -8.36 8.44 -23.79
CA ARG A 180 -9.17 8.10 -24.97
C ARG A 180 -10.17 7.01 -24.61
N MET A 181 -11.29 6.95 -25.34
CA MET A 181 -12.34 5.94 -25.08
C MET A 181 -11.81 4.50 -25.21
N GLU A 182 -10.89 4.23 -26.13
CA GLU A 182 -10.28 2.91 -26.28
C GLU A 182 -9.48 2.52 -25.02
N GLN A 183 -8.68 3.43 -24.48
CA GLN A 183 -7.92 3.20 -23.24
C GLN A 183 -8.85 2.98 -22.04
N LEU A 184 -9.96 3.72 -21.96
CA LEU A 184 -10.96 3.52 -20.91
C LEU A 184 -11.59 2.12 -20.99
N VAL A 185 -11.93 1.65 -22.20
CA VAL A 185 -12.49 0.29 -22.40
C VAL A 185 -11.48 -0.79 -21.97
N GLU A 186 -10.21 -0.63 -22.33
CA GLU A 186 -9.12 -1.54 -21.92
C GLU A 186 -8.98 -1.58 -20.40
N VAL A 187 -8.87 -0.41 -19.75
CA VAL A 187 -8.72 -0.33 -18.28
C VAL A 187 -9.93 -0.92 -17.55
N VAL A 188 -11.15 -0.66 -18.01
CA VAL A 188 -12.37 -1.26 -17.41
C VAL A 188 -12.34 -2.79 -17.55
N GLY A 189 -11.93 -3.32 -18.70
CA GLY A 189 -11.78 -4.76 -18.92
C GLY A 189 -10.72 -5.36 -18.00
N SER A 190 -9.56 -4.72 -17.89
CA SER A 190 -8.46 -5.12 -17.02
C SER A 190 -8.88 -5.10 -15.54
N ALA A 191 -9.50 -4.02 -15.08
CA ALA A 191 -9.96 -3.88 -13.70
C ALA A 191 -11.00 -4.96 -13.33
N ALA A 192 -11.96 -5.24 -14.22
CA ALA A 192 -12.92 -6.31 -14.01
C ALA A 192 -12.24 -7.69 -13.95
N THR A 193 -11.26 -7.95 -14.82
CA THR A 193 -10.48 -9.19 -14.83
C THR A 193 -9.67 -9.34 -13.54
N LEU A 194 -9.03 -8.28 -13.07
CA LEU A 194 -8.29 -8.25 -11.82
C LEU A 194 -9.20 -8.58 -10.63
N ALA A 195 -10.34 -7.93 -10.52
CA ALA A 195 -11.29 -8.17 -9.43
C ALA A 195 -11.79 -9.62 -9.41
N VAL A 196 -12.08 -10.21 -10.57
CA VAL A 196 -12.44 -11.64 -10.70
C VAL A 196 -11.25 -12.54 -10.32
N GLY A 197 -10.03 -12.20 -10.74
CA GLY A 197 -8.81 -12.90 -10.38
C GLY A 197 -8.58 -12.92 -8.86
N MET A 198 -8.79 -11.80 -8.19
CA MET A 198 -8.70 -11.68 -6.73
C MET A 198 -9.74 -12.58 -6.04
N ALA A 199 -10.99 -12.51 -6.46
CA ALA A 199 -12.07 -13.33 -5.88
C ALA A 199 -11.87 -14.85 -6.09
N ARG A 200 -11.11 -15.23 -7.12
CA ARG A 200 -10.81 -16.64 -7.44
C ARG A 200 -9.44 -17.10 -6.92
N ASN A 201 -8.65 -16.20 -6.35
CA ASN A 201 -7.24 -16.46 -6.02
C ASN A 201 -6.44 -16.97 -7.23
N ASP A 202 -6.73 -16.44 -8.41
CA ASP A 202 -6.08 -16.81 -9.66
C ASP A 202 -4.99 -15.78 -10.03
N PRO A 203 -3.71 -16.09 -9.82
CA PRO A 203 -2.63 -15.15 -10.10
C PRO A 203 -2.49 -14.83 -11.59
N VAL A 204 -2.97 -15.68 -12.50
CA VAL A 204 -2.91 -15.41 -13.94
C VAL A 204 -3.94 -14.34 -14.32
N LEU A 205 -5.17 -14.47 -13.84
CA LEU A 205 -6.19 -13.43 -14.05
C LEU A 205 -5.80 -12.11 -13.38
N VAL A 206 -5.23 -12.17 -12.16
CA VAL A 206 -4.73 -10.97 -11.48
C VAL A 206 -3.66 -10.29 -12.33
N GLY A 207 -2.67 -11.04 -12.80
CA GLY A 207 -1.60 -10.49 -13.62
C GLY A 207 -2.11 -9.88 -14.93
N THR A 208 -3.01 -10.57 -15.63
CA THR A 208 -3.66 -10.03 -16.84
C THR A 208 -4.41 -8.73 -16.54
N GLY A 209 -5.09 -8.68 -15.38
CA GLY A 209 -5.86 -7.50 -14.98
C GLY A 209 -5.01 -6.33 -14.45
N MET A 210 -3.71 -6.52 -14.20
CA MET A 210 -2.79 -5.44 -13.83
C MET A 210 -2.37 -4.55 -14.99
N GLU A 211 -2.71 -4.89 -16.22
CA GLU A 211 -2.42 -4.07 -17.39
C GLU A 211 -3.15 -2.72 -17.33
N ASP A 212 -2.38 -1.66 -17.51
CA ASP A 212 -2.86 -0.28 -17.48
C ASP A 212 -2.11 0.55 -18.51
N GLY A 213 -2.83 1.03 -19.50
CA GLY A 213 -2.27 1.86 -20.60
C GLY A 213 -2.32 3.36 -20.34
N ILE A 214 -2.63 3.82 -19.11
CA ILE A 214 -2.83 5.24 -18.79
C ILE A 214 -1.86 5.71 -17.71
N VAL A 215 -1.98 5.18 -16.50
CA VAL A 215 -1.27 5.69 -15.32
C VAL A 215 0.10 5.03 -15.15
N THR A 216 0.17 3.71 -15.29
CA THR A 216 1.44 2.96 -15.14
C THR A 216 2.52 3.46 -16.09
N PRO A 217 2.28 3.67 -17.41
CA PRO A 217 3.30 4.20 -18.31
C PRO A 217 3.83 5.58 -17.89
N ALA A 218 2.95 6.47 -17.44
CA ALA A 218 3.33 7.81 -16.99
C ALA A 218 4.19 7.78 -15.71
N ARG A 219 3.87 6.90 -14.77
CA ARG A 219 4.64 6.73 -13.51
C ARG A 219 5.93 5.96 -13.70
N ALA A 220 6.01 5.08 -14.69
CA ALA A 220 7.21 4.31 -15.03
C ALA A 220 8.42 5.20 -15.27
N GLU A 221 8.22 6.38 -15.88
CA GLU A 221 9.27 7.37 -16.13
C GLU A 221 9.93 7.91 -14.84
N LEU A 222 9.22 7.84 -13.69
CA LEU A 222 9.74 8.24 -12.38
C LEU A 222 10.54 7.13 -11.68
N THR A 223 10.53 5.90 -12.19
CA THR A 223 11.19 4.75 -11.58
C THR A 223 12.32 4.27 -12.48
N THR A 224 13.55 4.68 -12.15
CA THR A 224 14.75 4.25 -12.90
C THR A 224 14.82 2.72 -12.95
N GLY A 225 14.99 2.15 -14.14
CA GLY A 225 15.11 0.71 -14.34
C GLY A 225 13.78 -0.04 -14.46
N TYR A 226 12.61 0.63 -14.38
CA TYR A 226 11.30 -0.04 -14.39
C TYR A 226 11.11 -1.03 -15.55
N ASP A 227 11.43 -0.64 -16.78
CA ASP A 227 11.20 -1.50 -17.94
C ASP A 227 12.05 -2.77 -17.90
N ALA A 228 13.33 -2.67 -17.52
CA ALA A 228 14.22 -3.82 -17.35
C ALA A 228 13.72 -4.74 -16.21
N VAL A 229 13.31 -4.18 -15.09
CA VAL A 229 12.75 -4.94 -13.96
C VAL A 229 11.44 -5.63 -14.34
N ARG A 230 10.59 -4.97 -15.13
CA ARG A 230 9.34 -5.56 -15.64
C ARG A 230 9.64 -6.75 -16.58
N GLU A 231 10.55 -6.59 -17.51
CA GLU A 231 10.97 -7.65 -18.44
C GLU A 231 11.55 -8.84 -17.67
N ALA A 232 12.53 -8.61 -16.80
CA ALA A 232 13.16 -9.65 -15.98
C ALA A 232 12.15 -10.41 -15.11
N ALA A 233 11.17 -9.71 -14.52
CA ALA A 233 10.11 -10.34 -13.74
C ALA A 233 9.22 -11.27 -14.59
N PHE A 234 8.87 -10.87 -15.82
CA PHE A 234 8.10 -11.72 -16.73
C PHE A 234 8.91 -12.95 -17.19
N GLU A 235 10.19 -12.78 -17.51
CA GLU A 235 11.08 -13.90 -17.86
C GLU A 235 11.21 -14.91 -16.71
N ALA A 236 11.22 -14.41 -15.45
CA ALA A 236 11.24 -15.24 -14.24
C ALA A 236 9.87 -15.85 -13.87
N GLY A 237 8.82 -15.62 -14.68
CA GLY A 237 7.51 -16.25 -14.52
C GLY A 237 6.43 -15.42 -13.82
N ALA A 238 6.61 -14.10 -13.69
CA ALA A 238 5.54 -13.21 -13.26
C ALA A 238 4.35 -13.28 -14.23
N THR A 239 3.14 -13.20 -13.70
CA THR A 239 1.89 -13.19 -14.47
C THR A 239 1.41 -11.79 -14.80
N GLY A 240 1.90 -10.79 -14.06
CA GLY A 240 1.67 -9.38 -14.28
C GLY A 240 2.62 -8.55 -13.42
N VAL A 241 3.01 -7.38 -13.90
CA VAL A 241 3.95 -6.48 -13.23
C VAL A 241 3.49 -5.04 -13.38
N THR A 242 3.47 -4.28 -12.29
CA THR A 242 3.11 -2.86 -12.30
C THR A 242 3.80 -2.10 -11.18
N ILE A 243 3.60 -0.79 -11.13
CA ILE A 243 4.04 0.06 -10.03
C ILE A 243 3.08 -0.07 -8.85
N SER A 244 3.61 -0.18 -7.64
CA SER A 244 2.83 -0.19 -6.40
C SER A 244 2.53 1.24 -5.94
N GLY A 245 1.26 1.61 -5.87
CA GLY A 245 0.84 2.94 -5.45
C GLY A 245 1.44 4.05 -6.30
N ALA A 246 2.12 4.99 -5.66
CA ALA A 246 2.85 6.07 -6.33
C ALA A 246 4.23 5.63 -6.87
N GLY A 247 4.68 4.43 -6.54
CA GLY A 247 6.07 4.00 -6.74
C GLY A 247 6.99 4.48 -5.61
N PRO A 248 8.29 4.22 -5.69
CA PRO A 248 9.00 3.51 -6.76
C PRO A 248 8.93 1.98 -6.68
N ALA A 249 8.27 1.38 -5.67
CA ALA A 249 8.15 -0.07 -5.61
C ALA A 249 7.45 -0.64 -6.83
N VAL A 250 7.99 -1.73 -7.36
CA VAL A 250 7.40 -2.54 -8.43
C VAL A 250 6.80 -3.79 -7.81
N ILE A 251 5.57 -4.13 -8.21
CA ILE A 251 4.87 -5.31 -7.71
C ILE A 251 4.58 -6.28 -8.86
N ALA A 252 4.82 -7.57 -8.60
CA ALA A 252 4.56 -8.66 -9.52
C ALA A 252 3.56 -9.66 -8.93
N ALA A 253 2.54 -10.03 -9.70
CA ALA A 253 1.69 -11.17 -9.41
C ALA A 253 2.34 -12.44 -9.97
N CYS A 254 2.21 -13.56 -9.27
CA CYS A 254 2.90 -14.79 -9.66
C CYS A 254 2.28 -16.04 -9.02
N ARG A 255 2.74 -17.21 -9.43
CA ARG A 255 2.49 -18.45 -8.69
C ARG A 255 3.40 -18.55 -7.48
N ASP A 256 2.98 -19.26 -6.46
CA ASP A 256 3.71 -19.37 -5.19
C ASP A 256 5.15 -19.90 -5.37
N ARG A 257 5.34 -20.85 -6.27
CA ARG A 257 6.65 -21.48 -6.56
C ARG A 257 7.64 -20.52 -7.23
N ASP A 258 7.16 -19.49 -7.95
CA ASP A 258 7.98 -18.63 -8.79
C ASP A 258 8.49 -17.38 -8.04
N ARG A 259 7.96 -17.11 -6.81
CA ARG A 259 8.27 -15.91 -6.02
C ARG A 259 9.77 -15.66 -5.80
N ARG A 260 10.53 -16.72 -5.56
CA ARG A 260 11.96 -16.57 -5.25
C ARG A 260 12.76 -16.15 -6.48
N GLU A 261 12.46 -16.75 -7.61
CA GLU A 261 13.14 -16.47 -8.88
C GLU A 261 12.82 -15.06 -9.36
N ILE A 262 11.54 -14.68 -9.30
CA ILE A 262 11.09 -13.32 -9.63
C ILE A 262 11.75 -12.28 -8.71
N ALA A 263 11.82 -12.55 -7.40
CA ALA A 263 12.44 -11.62 -6.45
C ALA A 263 13.93 -11.40 -6.76
N SER A 264 14.66 -12.45 -7.13
CA SER A 264 16.06 -12.34 -7.54
C SER A 264 16.20 -11.56 -8.84
N ALA A 265 15.45 -11.93 -9.87
CA ALA A 265 15.50 -11.26 -11.17
C ALA A 265 15.18 -9.76 -11.10
N MET A 266 14.21 -9.38 -10.27
CA MET A 266 13.87 -7.96 -10.08
C MET A 266 14.98 -7.18 -9.36
N ILE A 267 15.67 -7.79 -8.40
CA ILE A 267 16.81 -7.16 -7.71
C ILE A 267 17.96 -7.00 -8.71
N ASP A 268 18.33 -8.08 -9.39
CA ASP A 268 19.45 -8.10 -10.35
C ASP A 268 19.24 -7.03 -11.44
N ALA A 269 18.01 -6.90 -11.96
CA ALA A 269 17.68 -5.90 -12.98
C ALA A 269 17.75 -4.44 -12.46
N PHE A 270 17.44 -4.19 -11.19
CA PHE A 270 17.67 -2.87 -10.59
C PHE A 270 19.17 -2.61 -10.39
N GLU A 271 19.94 -3.60 -9.93
CA GLU A 271 21.39 -3.48 -9.74
C GLU A 271 22.11 -3.23 -11.10
N GLU A 272 21.66 -3.85 -12.18
CA GLU A 272 22.15 -3.57 -13.54
C GLU A 272 21.84 -2.14 -14.02
N ALA A 273 20.82 -1.50 -13.43
CA ALA A 273 20.50 -0.09 -13.66
C ALA A 273 21.17 0.86 -12.63
N ASP A 274 22.20 0.40 -11.90
CA ASP A 274 22.90 1.13 -10.84
C ASP A 274 21.98 1.59 -9.69
N VAL A 275 20.94 0.82 -9.39
CA VAL A 275 19.97 1.11 -8.32
C VAL A 275 19.94 -0.05 -7.33
N ASP A 276 20.37 0.20 -6.09
CA ASP A 276 20.21 -0.78 -5.00
C ASP A 276 18.74 -1.07 -4.75
N ALA A 277 18.38 -2.34 -4.56
CA ALA A 277 17.00 -2.74 -4.33
C ALA A 277 16.89 -3.91 -3.34
N ARG A 278 15.69 -4.07 -2.77
CA ARG A 278 15.34 -5.23 -1.95
C ARG A 278 13.95 -5.73 -2.31
N ALA A 279 13.77 -7.04 -2.28
CA ALA A 279 12.47 -7.64 -2.57
C ALA A 279 11.85 -8.30 -1.34
N TYR A 280 10.51 -8.26 -1.31
CA TYR A 280 9.69 -9.01 -0.36
C TYR A 280 8.88 -10.06 -1.13
N GLN A 281 9.13 -11.32 -0.84
CA GLN A 281 8.24 -12.40 -1.26
C GLN A 281 7.04 -12.37 -0.32
N THR A 282 5.89 -11.94 -0.80
CA THR A 282 4.70 -11.69 0.00
C THR A 282 3.47 -12.34 -0.63
N ARG A 283 2.32 -12.06 -0.10
CA ARG A 283 1.00 -12.37 -0.65
C ARG A 283 -0.01 -11.37 -0.11
N ILE A 284 -1.20 -11.36 -0.66
CA ILE A 284 -2.32 -10.67 -0.05
C ILE A 284 -2.64 -11.34 1.28
N GLY A 285 -2.74 -10.54 2.32
CA GLY A 285 -2.84 -11.00 3.71
C GLY A 285 -3.95 -10.32 4.51
N GLN A 286 -3.91 -10.58 5.80
CA GLN A 286 -4.85 -9.99 6.75
C GLN A 286 -4.58 -8.50 6.95
N GLY A 287 -5.62 -7.77 7.35
CA GLY A 287 -5.52 -6.39 7.79
C GLY A 287 -4.87 -6.24 9.17
N THR A 288 -5.04 -5.07 9.75
CA THR A 288 -4.51 -4.73 11.07
C THR A 288 -4.98 -5.69 12.15
N THR A 289 -4.06 -6.17 12.97
CA THR A 289 -4.30 -7.10 14.09
C THR A 289 -3.87 -6.48 15.41
N VAL A 290 -4.63 -6.78 16.48
CA VAL A 290 -4.36 -6.33 17.85
C VAL A 290 -3.88 -7.53 18.69
N HIS A 291 -2.84 -7.31 19.51
CA HIS A 291 -2.18 -8.32 20.34
C HIS A 291 -2.04 -7.90 21.79
#